data_437a9608026a0e8212a909489c8b9b00
#
_entry.id   437a9608026a0e8212a909489c8b9b00
#
_cell.length_a   1.000
_cell.length_b   1.000
_cell.length_c   1.000
_cell.angle_alpha   90.00
_cell.angle_beta   90.00
_cell.angle_gamma   90.00
#
_symmetry.space_group_name_H-M   'P 1'
#
loop_
_entity.id
_entity.type
_entity.pdbx_description
1 polymer ?
#
loop_
_entity_poly.entity_id
_entity_poly.type
_entity_poly.pdbx_seq_one_letter_code
_entity_poly.pdbx_strand_id
1 'polypeptide(L)'
;MTKTTAFVFDQNVRLYDYNNEFILLDKPAVKCLTYPVKIDATISIICLSGQIKGHSNMRYFDTEAPCLIILMAGHTVMIEHLSDDFSALFIIMSKRFTMALNIEEHLPVFLSLHNKPFISLNKKELTSLKDYFKTVQRVLETDNPYNLKIIQYFTKAYFYGFGYNVHHIEEHNRKEKKPRLEVLVESFLNEVQHNFKEERGIEFYANKLCVTPKYLSKVVKGHNGLSAKQWIDDYVVCEAKALLKSTSMTVQQISNDLNFPSQSFFGRYFKRFVGLSPMEYRKV
;
A
#
# COMPACT_ATOMS: atom_id res chain seq x y z
N MET A 1 -18.23 10.01 1.40
CA MET A 1 -16.84 9.80 0.95
C MET A 1 -15.94 9.77 2.17
N THR A 2 -15.17 8.71 2.37
CA THR A 2 -14.09 8.69 3.38
C THR A 2 -13.06 9.75 3.01
N LYS A 3 -12.32 10.30 4.01
CA LYS A 3 -11.25 11.29 3.74
C LYS A 3 -10.25 10.80 2.67
N THR A 4 -10.07 9.51 2.55
CA THR A 4 -9.17 8.85 1.59
C THR A 4 -9.63 9.00 0.13
N THR A 5 -10.92 8.98 -0.14
CA THR A 5 -11.45 9.09 -1.51
C THR A 5 -11.36 10.50 -2.07
N ALA A 6 -11.34 11.52 -1.22
CA ALA A 6 -11.27 12.93 -1.64
C ALA A 6 -9.90 13.35 -2.23
N PHE A 7 -8.83 12.58 -1.98
CA PHE A 7 -7.48 12.96 -2.39
C PHE A 7 -7.11 12.56 -3.82
N VAL A 8 -7.77 11.56 -4.39
CA VAL A 8 -7.30 10.90 -5.62
C VAL A 8 -8.26 11.10 -6.80
N PHE A 9 -9.54 11.41 -6.56
CA PHE A 9 -10.57 11.38 -7.59
C PHE A 9 -11.25 12.72 -7.82
N ASP A 10 -11.60 13.00 -9.08
CA ASP A 10 -12.39 14.17 -9.47
C ASP A 10 -13.88 13.97 -9.15
N GLN A 11 -14.64 15.06 -8.93
CA GLN A 11 -16.02 15.01 -8.42
C GLN A 11 -17.06 14.42 -9.39
N ASN A 12 -16.70 14.19 -10.67
CA ASN A 12 -17.63 13.72 -11.72
C ASN A 12 -17.50 12.21 -12.03
N VAL A 13 -17.20 11.39 -11.02
CA VAL A 13 -17.00 9.95 -11.21
C VAL A 13 -18.28 9.17 -10.96
N ARG A 14 -18.57 8.19 -11.81
CA ARG A 14 -19.64 7.22 -11.56
C ARG A 14 -19.30 6.37 -10.35
N LEU A 15 -19.97 6.67 -9.24
CA LEU A 15 -19.71 6.10 -7.92
C LEU A 15 -20.80 5.09 -7.58
N TYR A 16 -20.39 3.86 -7.27
CA TYR A 16 -21.24 2.84 -6.68
C TYR A 16 -20.77 2.64 -5.23
N ASP A 17 -21.52 3.19 -4.29
CA ASP A 17 -21.14 3.24 -2.87
C ASP A 17 -22.14 2.45 -2.01
N TYR A 18 -21.63 1.51 -1.23
CA TYR A 18 -22.39 0.83 -0.19
C TYR A 18 -21.93 1.32 1.19
N ASN A 19 -22.61 2.34 1.72
CA ASN A 19 -22.40 2.87 3.08
C ASN A 19 -20.94 3.21 3.42
N ASN A 20 -20.13 3.65 2.45
CA ASN A 20 -18.69 3.84 2.58
C ASN A 20 -17.89 2.58 3.00
N GLU A 21 -18.50 1.40 3.00
CA GLU A 21 -17.80 0.14 3.31
C GLU A 21 -17.19 -0.50 2.06
N PHE A 22 -17.88 -0.36 0.92
CA PHE A 22 -17.42 -0.88 -0.36
C PHE A 22 -17.80 0.07 -1.49
N ILE A 23 -16.82 0.50 -2.28
CA ILE A 23 -17.00 1.50 -3.34
C ILE A 23 -16.38 0.99 -4.63
N LEU A 24 -17.11 1.12 -5.73
CA LEU A 24 -16.59 0.93 -7.08
C LEU A 24 -16.53 2.27 -7.82
N LEU A 25 -15.42 2.50 -8.52
CA LEU A 25 -15.25 3.63 -9.42
C LEU A 25 -14.86 3.11 -10.81
N ASP A 26 -15.64 3.50 -11.82
CA ASP A 26 -15.40 3.15 -13.22
C ASP A 26 -14.61 4.25 -13.90
N LYS A 27 -13.32 3.99 -14.15
CA LYS A 27 -12.40 4.88 -14.86
C LYS A 27 -12.39 6.32 -14.33
N PRO A 28 -12.18 6.53 -13.03
CA PRO A 28 -12.09 7.87 -12.48
C PRO A 28 -10.85 8.60 -13.02
N ALA A 29 -10.94 9.91 -13.14
CA ALA A 29 -9.73 10.73 -13.31
C ALA A 29 -8.89 10.66 -12.03
N VAL A 30 -7.65 10.24 -12.18
CA VAL A 30 -6.67 10.08 -11.08
C VAL A 30 -5.63 11.19 -11.20
N LYS A 31 -5.24 11.77 -10.08
CA LYS A 31 -4.19 12.80 -10.02
C LYS A 31 -2.93 12.27 -9.36
N CYS A 32 -1.78 12.73 -9.81
CA CYS A 32 -0.53 12.55 -9.09
C CYS A 32 -0.62 13.23 -7.72
N LEU A 33 0.00 12.62 -6.73
CA LEU A 33 0.01 13.16 -5.37
C LEU A 33 1.26 14.04 -5.19
N THR A 34 1.10 15.19 -4.58
CA THR A 34 2.21 16.11 -4.27
C THR A 34 2.96 15.76 -2.99
N TYR A 35 2.37 14.89 -2.16
CA TYR A 35 2.94 14.39 -0.91
C TYR A 35 2.39 12.99 -0.59
N PRO A 36 3.11 12.21 0.22
CA PRO A 36 2.65 10.91 0.67
C PRO A 36 1.34 11.01 1.47
N VAL A 37 0.38 10.15 1.16
CA VAL A 37 -0.92 10.08 1.84
C VAL A 37 -1.08 8.75 2.53
N LYS A 38 -1.49 8.76 3.79
CA LYS A 38 -1.86 7.53 4.49
C LYS A 38 -3.29 7.17 4.16
N ILE A 39 -3.49 5.98 3.61
CA ILE A 39 -4.82 5.48 3.25
C ILE A 39 -5.44 4.68 4.42
N ASP A 40 -6.73 4.86 4.65
CA ASP A 40 -7.51 4.18 5.70
C ASP A 40 -8.37 3.03 5.16
N ALA A 41 -8.30 2.79 3.85
CA ALA A 41 -9.02 1.74 3.15
C ALA A 41 -8.07 0.92 2.27
N THR A 42 -8.44 -0.31 1.94
CA THR A 42 -7.75 -1.11 0.93
C THR A 42 -8.27 -0.71 -0.45
N ILE A 43 -7.35 -0.37 -1.36
CA ILE A 43 -7.66 0.07 -2.71
C ILE A 43 -7.08 -0.93 -3.70
N SER A 44 -7.94 -1.57 -4.48
CA SER A 44 -7.54 -2.40 -5.61
C SER A 44 -7.74 -1.61 -6.91
N ILE A 45 -6.67 -1.50 -7.71
CA ILE A 45 -6.63 -0.75 -8.97
C ILE A 45 -6.41 -1.75 -10.11
N ILE A 46 -7.42 -1.95 -10.94
CA ILE A 46 -7.33 -2.79 -12.14
C ILE A 46 -6.95 -1.88 -13.29
N CYS A 47 -5.67 -1.83 -13.65
CA CYS A 47 -5.17 -1.00 -14.74
C CYS A 47 -5.57 -1.61 -16.10
N LEU A 48 -6.25 -0.82 -16.91
CA LEU A 48 -6.77 -1.21 -18.22
C LEU A 48 -5.89 -0.75 -19.37
N SER A 49 -5.29 0.44 -19.23
CA SER A 49 -4.32 1.04 -20.16
C SER A 49 -3.37 1.97 -19.41
N GLY A 50 -2.25 2.30 -20.03
CA GLY A 50 -1.26 3.23 -19.53
C GLY A 50 -0.33 2.70 -18.46
N GLN A 51 0.47 3.61 -17.92
CA GLN A 51 1.52 3.36 -16.93
C GLN A 51 1.25 4.13 -15.65
N ILE A 52 1.60 3.56 -14.51
CA ILE A 52 1.56 4.18 -13.19
C ILE A 52 2.85 3.92 -12.43
N LYS A 53 3.40 5.00 -11.83
CA LYS A 53 4.60 4.93 -10.98
C LYS A 53 4.31 5.55 -9.62
N GLY A 54 4.91 4.99 -8.58
CA GLY A 54 4.74 5.52 -7.24
C GLY A 54 5.36 4.65 -6.17
N HIS A 55 4.97 4.93 -4.93
CA HIS A 55 5.42 4.20 -3.75
C HIS A 55 4.24 3.74 -2.89
N SER A 56 4.38 2.56 -2.32
CA SER A 56 3.52 2.06 -1.25
C SER A 56 4.41 1.64 -0.09
N ASN A 57 4.33 2.32 1.06
CA ASN A 57 5.23 2.13 2.20
C ASN A 57 6.72 2.11 1.79
N MET A 58 7.20 3.13 1.10
CA MET A 58 8.57 3.26 0.58
C MET A 58 8.96 2.23 -0.51
N ARG A 59 8.09 1.31 -0.89
CA ARG A 59 8.33 0.38 -1.99
C ARG A 59 7.91 1.03 -3.29
N TYR A 60 8.89 1.25 -4.14
CA TYR A 60 8.67 1.78 -5.48
C TYR A 60 7.96 0.73 -6.34
N PHE A 61 7.01 1.19 -7.12
CA PHE A 61 6.41 0.41 -8.20
C PHE A 61 6.39 1.23 -9.48
N ASP A 62 6.70 0.57 -10.57
CA ASP A 62 6.62 1.06 -11.93
C ASP A 62 6.00 -0.06 -12.75
N THR A 63 4.79 0.15 -13.22
CA THR A 63 4.04 -0.91 -13.87
C THR A 63 3.15 -0.37 -14.98
N GLU A 64 2.94 -1.19 -15.99
CA GLU A 64 2.14 -0.92 -17.17
C GLU A 64 0.93 -1.88 -17.22
N ALA A 65 -0.17 -1.42 -17.78
CA ALA A 65 -1.37 -2.22 -17.97
C ALA A 65 -1.13 -3.36 -19.00
N PRO A 66 -1.82 -4.52 -18.83
CA PRO A 66 -2.79 -4.80 -17.79
C PRO A 66 -2.15 -5.28 -16.49
N CYS A 67 -2.49 -4.65 -15.38
CA CYS A 67 -2.01 -5.07 -14.07
C CYS A 67 -3.06 -4.81 -12.97
N LEU A 68 -2.90 -5.50 -11.84
CA LEU A 68 -3.65 -5.27 -10.61
C LEU A 68 -2.70 -4.68 -9.56
N ILE A 69 -3.06 -3.52 -9.00
CA ILE A 69 -2.32 -2.93 -7.87
C ILE A 69 -3.22 -3.04 -6.64
N ILE A 70 -2.66 -3.45 -5.50
CA ILE A 70 -3.39 -3.49 -4.22
C ILE A 70 -2.63 -2.67 -3.20
N LEU A 71 -3.25 -1.57 -2.77
CA LEU A 71 -2.76 -0.68 -1.74
C LEU A 71 -3.55 -0.97 -0.46
N MET A 72 -2.87 -1.42 0.59
CA MET A 72 -3.54 -1.88 1.81
C MET A 72 -3.82 -0.73 2.78
N ALA A 73 -4.91 -0.84 3.53
CA ALA A 73 -5.23 0.10 4.61
C ALA A 73 -4.04 0.24 5.58
N GLY A 74 -3.74 1.47 5.97
CA GLY A 74 -2.59 1.81 6.81
C GLY A 74 -1.29 2.09 6.04
N HIS A 75 -1.22 1.77 4.74
CA HIS A 75 -0.07 2.13 3.91
C HIS A 75 0.00 3.63 3.63
N THR A 76 1.22 4.11 3.51
CA THR A 76 1.50 5.46 2.99
C THR A 76 1.78 5.35 1.50
N VAL A 77 0.99 6.04 0.70
CA VAL A 77 0.99 5.94 -0.76
C VAL A 77 1.41 7.26 -1.39
N MET A 78 2.20 7.18 -2.43
CA MET A 78 2.58 8.28 -3.31
C MET A 78 2.40 7.84 -4.76
N ILE A 79 1.63 8.59 -5.54
CA ILE A 79 1.49 8.41 -7.00
C ILE A 79 2.27 9.55 -7.65
N GLU A 80 3.36 9.23 -8.32
CA GLU A 80 4.31 10.19 -8.86
C GLU A 80 4.07 10.48 -10.34
N HIS A 81 3.65 9.45 -11.07
CA HIS A 81 3.44 9.55 -12.52
C HIS A 81 2.29 8.68 -12.98
N LEU A 82 1.52 9.23 -13.90
CA LEU A 82 0.48 8.55 -14.68
C LEU A 82 0.69 8.93 -16.13
N SER A 83 0.63 7.96 -17.06
CA SER A 83 0.61 8.26 -18.49
C SER A 83 -0.72 8.91 -18.92
N ASP A 84 -0.73 9.64 -20.02
CA ASP A 84 -1.91 10.35 -20.51
C ASP A 84 -3.07 9.42 -20.86
N ASP A 85 -2.77 8.18 -21.25
CA ASP A 85 -3.74 7.14 -21.59
C ASP A 85 -4.11 6.25 -20.40
N PHE A 86 -3.71 6.62 -19.16
CA PHE A 86 -3.99 5.83 -17.97
C PHE A 86 -5.49 5.68 -17.74
N SER A 87 -5.95 4.44 -17.64
CA SER A 87 -7.34 4.10 -17.35
C SER A 87 -7.41 2.88 -16.44
N ALA A 88 -8.24 2.95 -15.40
CA ALA A 88 -8.36 1.88 -14.42
C ALA A 88 -9.76 1.80 -13.80
N LEU A 89 -10.08 0.63 -13.26
CA LEU A 89 -11.22 0.39 -12.37
C LEU A 89 -10.71 0.35 -10.94
N PHE A 90 -11.46 0.97 -10.01
CA PHE A 90 -11.08 1.02 -8.61
C PHE A 90 -12.11 0.30 -7.74
N ILE A 91 -11.61 -0.49 -6.80
CA ILE A 91 -12.39 -1.15 -5.76
C ILE A 91 -11.82 -0.68 -4.44
N ILE A 92 -12.62 0.04 -3.65
CA ILE A 92 -12.21 0.58 -2.36
C ILE A 92 -12.98 -0.14 -1.28
N MET A 93 -12.27 -0.73 -0.35
CA MET A 93 -12.81 -1.53 0.75
C MET A 93 -12.40 -0.92 2.08
N SER A 94 -13.38 -0.61 2.93
CA SER A 94 -13.09 -0.13 4.29
C SER A 94 -12.32 -1.18 5.08
N LYS A 95 -11.63 -0.74 6.15
CA LYS A 95 -10.98 -1.67 7.09
C LYS A 95 -11.99 -2.65 7.70
N ARG A 96 -13.22 -2.18 8.00
CA ARG A 96 -14.29 -3.03 8.53
C ARG A 96 -14.71 -4.12 7.53
N PHE A 97 -14.87 -3.74 6.26
CA PHE A 97 -15.20 -4.69 5.20
C PHE A 97 -14.09 -5.74 5.02
N THR A 98 -12.83 -5.33 4.91
CA THR A 98 -11.69 -6.26 4.73
C THR A 98 -11.54 -7.21 5.93
N MET A 99 -11.71 -6.73 7.15
CA MET A 99 -11.70 -7.58 8.35
C MET A 99 -12.84 -8.60 8.33
N ALA A 100 -14.05 -8.21 7.88
CA ALA A 100 -15.21 -9.11 7.79
C ALA A 100 -15.06 -10.19 6.71
N LEU A 101 -14.17 -10.00 5.74
CA LEU A 101 -13.84 -11.06 4.78
C LEU A 101 -13.19 -12.27 5.47
N ASN A 102 -12.55 -12.06 6.60
CA ASN A 102 -11.82 -13.10 7.35
C ASN A 102 -10.96 -13.98 6.42
N ILE A 103 -10.22 -13.33 5.54
CA ILE A 103 -9.26 -13.99 4.66
C ILE A 103 -8.00 -14.20 5.49
N GLU A 104 -7.55 -15.45 5.56
CA GLU A 104 -6.35 -15.79 6.32
C GLU A 104 -5.16 -14.97 5.82
N GLU A 105 -4.49 -14.26 6.74
CA GLU A 105 -3.33 -13.41 6.42
C GLU A 105 -2.16 -14.19 5.80
N HIS A 106 -2.21 -15.51 5.88
CA HIS A 106 -1.21 -16.44 5.34
C HIS A 106 -1.42 -16.83 3.87
N LEU A 107 -2.45 -16.30 3.20
CA LEU A 107 -2.60 -16.56 1.76
C LEU A 107 -1.37 -16.00 1.03
N PRO A 108 -0.69 -16.82 0.21
CA PRO A 108 0.54 -16.42 -0.49
C PRO A 108 0.43 -15.12 -1.27
N VAL A 109 -0.77 -14.79 -1.75
CA VAL A 109 -1.03 -13.54 -2.47
C VAL A 109 -0.80 -12.31 -1.58
N PHE A 110 -1.15 -12.35 -0.29
CA PHE A 110 -0.91 -11.23 0.63
C PHE A 110 0.57 -11.07 0.96
N LEU A 111 1.30 -12.19 1.12
CA LEU A 111 2.75 -12.16 1.29
C LEU A 111 3.46 -11.59 0.06
N SER A 112 2.98 -11.92 -1.14
CA SER A 112 3.49 -11.38 -2.39
C SER A 112 3.22 -9.87 -2.52
N LEU A 113 2.01 -9.43 -2.18
CA LEU A 113 1.61 -8.02 -2.22
C LEU A 113 2.36 -7.13 -1.21
N HIS A 114 2.81 -7.69 -0.08
CA HIS A 114 3.71 -6.98 0.82
C HIS A 114 5.05 -6.65 0.16
N ASN A 115 5.52 -7.51 -0.73
CA ASN A 115 6.80 -7.35 -1.42
C ASN A 115 6.68 -6.55 -2.70
N LYS A 116 5.59 -6.72 -3.44
CA LYS A 116 5.34 -6.08 -4.72
C LYS A 116 3.86 -5.71 -4.79
N PRO A 117 3.49 -4.43 -4.69
CA PRO A 117 2.09 -4.02 -4.58
C PRO A 117 1.30 -4.18 -5.89
N PHE A 118 1.90 -4.75 -6.92
CA PHE A 118 1.25 -4.99 -8.21
C PHE A 118 1.52 -6.39 -8.76
N ILE A 119 0.60 -6.86 -9.58
CA ILE A 119 0.62 -8.15 -10.28
C ILE A 119 0.31 -7.88 -11.73
N SER A 120 1.20 -8.29 -12.64
CA SER A 120 0.93 -8.24 -14.10
C SER A 120 -0.15 -9.26 -14.43
N LEU A 121 -1.10 -8.88 -15.28
CA LEU A 121 -2.25 -9.71 -15.63
C LEU A 121 -2.15 -10.21 -17.07
N ASN A 122 -2.51 -11.47 -17.28
CA ASN A 122 -2.78 -11.95 -18.61
C ASN A 122 -4.23 -11.61 -19.05
N LYS A 123 -4.58 -11.85 -20.33
CA LYS A 123 -5.90 -11.51 -20.87
C LYS A 123 -7.07 -12.20 -20.13
N LYS A 124 -6.88 -13.45 -19.71
CA LYS A 124 -7.93 -14.22 -18.99
C LYS A 124 -8.15 -13.66 -17.60
N GLU A 125 -7.07 -13.32 -16.88
CA GLU A 125 -7.11 -12.73 -15.55
C GLU A 125 -7.76 -11.34 -15.59
N LEU A 126 -7.38 -10.50 -16.56
CA LEU A 126 -8.01 -9.19 -16.74
C LEU A 126 -9.52 -9.33 -17.03
N THR A 127 -9.92 -10.28 -17.87
CA THR A 127 -11.33 -10.55 -18.17
C THR A 127 -12.08 -10.97 -16.92
N SER A 128 -11.52 -11.91 -16.15
CA SER A 128 -12.11 -12.37 -14.88
C SER A 128 -12.30 -11.23 -13.87
N LEU A 129 -11.31 -10.33 -13.75
CA LEU A 129 -11.41 -9.13 -12.89
C LEU A 129 -12.49 -8.15 -13.36
N LYS A 130 -12.61 -7.93 -14.66
CA LYS A 130 -13.68 -7.11 -15.24
C LYS A 130 -15.07 -7.71 -15.00
N ASP A 131 -15.19 -9.02 -15.10
CA ASP A 131 -16.45 -9.72 -14.86
C ASP A 131 -16.84 -9.67 -13.39
N TYR A 132 -15.86 -9.84 -12.48
CA TYR A 132 -16.08 -9.61 -11.05
C TYR A 132 -16.56 -8.18 -10.79
N PHE A 133 -15.88 -7.17 -11.34
CA PHE A 133 -16.27 -5.76 -11.18
C PHE A 133 -17.69 -5.51 -11.64
N LYS A 134 -18.07 -5.96 -12.84
CA LYS A 134 -19.41 -5.84 -13.40
C LYS A 134 -20.47 -6.58 -12.58
N THR A 135 -20.13 -7.77 -12.05
CA THR A 135 -21.05 -8.54 -11.23
C THR A 135 -21.37 -7.80 -9.94
N VAL A 136 -20.34 -7.30 -9.25
CA VAL A 136 -20.53 -6.52 -8.03
C VAL A 136 -21.25 -5.20 -8.30
N GLN A 137 -20.97 -4.53 -9.42
CA GLN A 137 -21.69 -3.34 -9.86
C GLN A 137 -23.19 -3.60 -9.97
N ARG A 138 -23.61 -4.70 -10.62
CA ARG A 138 -25.03 -5.09 -10.73
C ARG A 138 -25.67 -5.35 -9.37
N VAL A 139 -24.94 -5.98 -8.44
CA VAL A 139 -25.43 -6.17 -7.08
C VAL A 139 -25.69 -4.84 -6.39
N LEU A 140 -24.78 -3.88 -6.54
CA LEU A 140 -24.92 -2.53 -5.96
C LEU A 140 -26.06 -1.69 -6.57
N GLU A 141 -26.51 -2.04 -7.77
CA GLU A 141 -27.65 -1.40 -8.44
C GLU A 141 -29.01 -1.92 -7.94
N THR A 142 -29.03 -3.00 -7.13
CA THR A 142 -30.24 -3.59 -6.57
C THR A 142 -30.50 -3.11 -5.15
N ASP A 143 -31.76 -2.94 -4.78
CA ASP A 143 -32.16 -2.67 -3.39
C ASP A 143 -32.40 -4.02 -2.64
N ASN A 144 -31.30 -4.71 -2.33
CA ASN A 144 -31.35 -5.98 -1.64
C ASN A 144 -30.65 -5.87 -0.26
N PRO A 145 -31.33 -6.18 0.85
CA PRO A 145 -30.75 -6.06 2.20
C PRO A 145 -29.53 -6.95 2.43
N TYR A 146 -29.29 -7.94 1.56
CA TYR A 146 -28.14 -8.83 1.64
C TYR A 146 -26.96 -8.40 0.76
N ASN A 147 -27.03 -7.26 0.06
CA ASN A 147 -25.98 -6.79 -0.86
C ASN A 147 -24.59 -6.84 -0.23
N LEU A 148 -24.42 -6.36 0.99
CA LEU A 148 -23.13 -6.38 1.67
C LEU A 148 -22.57 -7.81 1.81
N LYS A 149 -23.42 -8.76 2.23
CA LYS A 149 -23.01 -10.17 2.38
C LYS A 149 -22.69 -10.80 1.03
N ILE A 150 -23.49 -10.52 0.01
CA ILE A 150 -23.27 -11.02 -1.36
C ILE A 150 -21.90 -10.54 -1.84
N ILE A 151 -21.60 -9.25 -1.72
CA ILE A 151 -20.32 -8.67 -2.12
C ILE A 151 -19.16 -9.28 -1.33
N GLN A 152 -19.32 -9.47 -0.02
CA GLN A 152 -18.30 -10.13 0.82
C GLN A 152 -17.99 -11.54 0.34
N TYR A 153 -19.00 -12.36 0.04
CA TYR A 153 -18.79 -13.72 -0.46
C TYR A 153 -18.17 -13.75 -1.85
N PHE A 154 -18.60 -12.90 -2.78
CA PHE A 154 -17.98 -12.76 -4.09
C PHE A 154 -16.52 -12.32 -3.99
N THR A 155 -16.25 -11.31 -3.16
CA THR A 155 -14.88 -10.82 -2.95
C THR A 155 -14.00 -11.90 -2.33
N LYS A 156 -14.51 -12.62 -1.34
CA LYS A 156 -13.79 -13.73 -0.70
C LYS A 156 -13.47 -14.86 -1.68
N ALA A 157 -14.46 -15.32 -2.44
CA ALA A 157 -14.27 -16.36 -3.47
C ALA A 157 -13.25 -15.92 -4.52
N TYR A 158 -13.33 -14.65 -4.94
CA TYR A 158 -12.39 -14.09 -5.91
C TYR A 158 -10.95 -14.08 -5.37
N PHE A 159 -10.73 -13.63 -4.13
CA PHE A 159 -9.41 -13.63 -3.52
C PHE A 159 -8.80 -15.03 -3.40
N TYR A 160 -9.58 -16.03 -3.04
CA TYR A 160 -9.09 -17.42 -2.99
C TYR A 160 -8.72 -17.95 -4.38
N GLY A 161 -9.59 -17.75 -5.39
CA GLY A 161 -9.33 -18.22 -6.75
C GLY A 161 -8.15 -17.50 -7.41
N PHE A 162 -8.11 -16.18 -7.29
CA PHE A 162 -7.03 -15.37 -7.84
C PHE A 162 -5.69 -15.62 -7.10
N GLY A 163 -5.73 -15.70 -5.77
CA GLY A 163 -4.55 -15.96 -4.95
C GLY A 163 -3.91 -17.32 -5.26
N TYR A 164 -4.70 -18.34 -5.52
CA TYR A 164 -4.21 -19.63 -5.98
C TYR A 164 -3.47 -19.54 -7.31
N ASN A 165 -4.05 -18.85 -8.29
CA ASN A 165 -3.44 -18.70 -9.61
C ASN A 165 -2.12 -17.90 -9.56
N VAL A 166 -2.07 -16.81 -8.81
CA VAL A 166 -0.86 -16.01 -8.62
C VAL A 166 0.24 -16.83 -7.97
N HIS A 167 -0.09 -17.61 -6.95
CA HIS A 167 0.88 -18.46 -6.26
C HIS A 167 1.48 -19.51 -7.19
N HIS A 168 0.66 -20.17 -8.00
CA HIS A 168 1.14 -21.16 -8.98
C HIS A 168 2.06 -20.56 -10.05
N ILE A 169 1.77 -19.34 -10.51
CA ILE A 169 2.64 -18.64 -11.48
C ILE A 169 3.97 -18.27 -10.80
N GLU A 170 3.95 -17.79 -9.56
CA GLU A 170 5.18 -17.47 -8.81
C GLU A 170 6.00 -18.73 -8.47
N GLU A 171 5.37 -19.86 -8.13
CA GLU A 171 6.08 -21.12 -7.92
C GLU A 171 6.73 -21.66 -9.21
N HIS A 172 6.06 -21.53 -10.36
CA HIS A 172 6.64 -21.91 -11.65
C HIS A 172 7.83 -21.01 -12.03
N ASN A 173 7.75 -19.72 -11.72
CA ASN A 173 8.83 -18.76 -11.93
C ASN A 173 9.92 -18.86 -10.84
N ARG A 174 9.62 -19.43 -9.66
CA ARG A 174 10.57 -19.71 -8.57
C ARG A 174 11.54 -20.87 -8.83
N LYS A 175 11.57 -21.47 -9.99
CA LYS A 175 12.65 -22.42 -10.35
C LYS A 175 14.03 -21.77 -10.30
N GLU A 176 14.13 -20.45 -10.35
CA GLU A 176 15.32 -19.71 -9.91
C GLU A 176 15.16 -19.33 -8.42
N LYS A 177 15.88 -20.02 -7.53
CA LYS A 177 15.98 -19.66 -6.10
C LYS A 177 16.42 -18.21 -6.01
N LYS A 178 15.57 -17.33 -5.44
CA LYS A 178 16.00 -15.95 -5.13
C LYS A 178 17.35 -16.02 -4.38
N PRO A 179 18.34 -15.20 -4.76
CA PRO A 179 19.59 -15.14 -4.04
C PRO A 179 19.32 -14.92 -2.54
N ARG A 180 20.02 -15.67 -1.68
CA ARG A 180 19.85 -15.58 -0.22
C ARG A 180 19.93 -14.15 0.31
N LEU A 181 20.69 -13.29 -0.38
CA LEU A 181 20.84 -11.88 -0.06
C LEU A 181 19.56 -11.08 -0.30
N GLU A 182 18.83 -11.34 -1.39
CA GLU A 182 17.54 -10.68 -1.67
C GLU A 182 16.49 -11.04 -0.64
N VAL A 183 16.42 -12.33 -0.26
CA VAL A 183 15.51 -12.78 0.80
C VAL A 183 15.79 -12.05 2.12
N LEU A 184 17.07 -11.87 2.47
CA LEU A 184 17.47 -11.16 3.69
C LEU A 184 17.05 -9.69 3.64
N VAL A 185 17.24 -9.01 2.49
CA VAL A 185 16.80 -7.60 2.32
C VAL A 185 15.28 -7.49 2.40
N GLU A 186 14.54 -8.37 1.74
CA GLU A 186 13.07 -8.38 1.81
C GLU A 186 12.59 -8.59 3.25
N SER A 187 13.18 -9.52 3.97
CA SER A 187 12.86 -9.76 5.39
C SER A 187 13.18 -8.54 6.25
N PHE A 188 14.31 -7.87 6.02
CA PHE A 188 14.67 -6.63 6.72
C PHE A 188 13.63 -5.53 6.46
N LEU A 189 13.26 -5.30 5.21
CA LEU A 189 12.26 -4.27 4.87
C LEU A 189 10.89 -4.57 5.47
N ASN A 190 10.50 -5.84 5.54
CA ASN A 190 9.28 -6.27 6.23
C ASN A 190 9.33 -5.96 7.72
N GLU A 191 10.44 -6.30 8.38
CA GLU A 191 10.60 -6.00 9.81
C GLU A 191 10.61 -4.49 10.08
N VAL A 192 11.25 -3.69 9.22
CA VAL A 192 11.22 -2.22 9.33
C VAL A 192 9.79 -1.72 9.23
N GLN A 193 9.02 -2.16 8.24
CA GLN A 193 7.63 -1.74 8.04
C GLN A 193 6.76 -1.96 9.30
N HIS A 194 6.99 -3.05 10.03
CA HIS A 194 6.19 -3.38 11.21
C HIS A 194 6.67 -2.71 12.50
N ASN A 195 7.97 -2.37 12.58
CA ASN A 195 8.58 -1.96 13.85
C ASN A 195 9.20 -0.56 13.83
N PHE A 196 9.23 0.17 12.70
CA PHE A 196 9.94 1.46 12.58
C PHE A 196 9.45 2.55 13.54
N LYS A 197 8.21 2.46 14.02
CA LYS A 197 7.69 3.41 15.00
C LYS A 197 8.38 3.28 16.36
N GLU A 198 8.63 2.05 16.77
CA GLU A 198 9.17 1.71 18.09
C GLU A 198 10.67 1.52 18.04
N GLU A 199 11.17 0.85 16.99
CA GLU A 199 12.55 0.40 16.88
C GLU A 199 13.30 1.10 15.74
N ARG A 200 14.37 1.81 16.08
CA ARG A 200 15.21 2.59 15.14
C ARG A 200 16.65 2.13 15.05
N GLY A 201 17.05 1.20 15.92
CA GLY A 201 18.39 0.61 15.94
C GLY A 201 18.49 -0.59 14.99
N ILE A 202 19.57 -0.67 14.23
CA ILE A 202 19.81 -1.80 13.33
C ILE A 202 20.00 -3.12 14.10
N GLU A 203 20.44 -3.03 15.34
CA GLU A 203 20.67 -4.17 16.22
C GLU A 203 19.40 -5.00 16.42
N PHE A 204 18.25 -4.33 16.62
CA PHE A 204 16.96 -4.99 16.75
C PHE A 204 16.65 -5.86 15.53
N TYR A 205 16.76 -5.29 14.33
CA TYR A 205 16.47 -5.99 13.08
C TYR A 205 17.47 -7.11 12.80
N ALA A 206 18.75 -6.88 13.10
CA ALA A 206 19.78 -7.89 12.91
C ALA A 206 19.55 -9.10 13.81
N ASN A 207 19.16 -8.87 15.09
CA ASN A 207 18.83 -9.93 16.03
C ASN A 207 17.60 -10.72 15.56
N LYS A 208 16.54 -10.06 15.12
CA LYS A 208 15.35 -10.72 14.58
C LYS A 208 15.65 -11.61 13.37
N LEU A 209 16.59 -11.17 12.52
CA LEU A 209 16.98 -11.88 11.31
C LEU A 209 18.13 -12.86 11.51
N CYS A 210 18.56 -13.06 12.76
CA CYS A 210 19.65 -13.97 13.13
C CYS A 210 20.96 -13.70 12.36
N VAL A 211 21.29 -12.40 12.16
CA VAL A 211 22.53 -11.95 11.51
C VAL A 211 23.22 -10.87 12.32
N THR A 212 24.49 -10.57 12.02
CA THR A 212 25.17 -9.45 12.67
C THR A 212 24.73 -8.09 12.08
N PRO A 213 24.68 -6.99 12.85
CA PRO A 213 24.36 -5.66 12.35
C PRO A 213 25.26 -5.21 11.20
N LYS A 214 26.57 -5.55 11.28
CA LYS A 214 27.55 -5.25 10.23
C LYS A 214 27.23 -5.98 8.92
N TYR A 215 26.86 -7.26 9.00
CA TYR A 215 26.48 -8.04 7.83
C TYR A 215 25.19 -7.53 7.22
N LEU A 216 24.15 -7.28 8.02
CA LEU A 216 22.88 -6.71 7.56
C LEU A 216 23.10 -5.35 6.86
N SER A 217 23.86 -4.43 7.47
CA SER A 217 24.21 -3.14 6.86
C SER A 217 24.88 -3.29 5.51
N LYS A 218 25.83 -4.21 5.38
CA LYS A 218 26.56 -4.47 4.14
C LYS A 218 25.62 -4.98 3.04
N VAL A 219 24.77 -5.94 3.37
CA VAL A 219 23.85 -6.57 2.42
C VAL A 219 22.79 -5.58 1.95
N VAL A 220 22.14 -4.85 2.88
CA VAL A 220 21.12 -3.84 2.55
C VAL A 220 21.71 -2.74 1.68
N LYS A 221 22.89 -2.20 2.02
CA LYS A 221 23.57 -1.17 1.22
C LYS A 221 23.98 -1.67 -0.17
N GLY A 222 24.39 -2.92 -0.29
CA GLY A 222 24.77 -3.53 -1.57
C GLY A 222 23.59 -3.74 -2.52
N HIS A 223 22.36 -3.82 -2.00
CA HIS A 223 21.16 -4.09 -2.81
C HIS A 223 20.69 -2.86 -3.61
N ASN A 224 20.66 -1.67 -2.98
CA ASN A 224 20.14 -0.45 -3.62
C ASN A 224 20.88 0.84 -3.23
N GLY A 225 22.05 0.74 -2.63
CA GLY A 225 22.89 1.88 -2.25
C GLY A 225 22.51 2.57 -0.93
N LEU A 226 21.31 2.36 -0.41
CA LEU A 226 20.86 2.95 0.85
C LEU A 226 21.30 2.11 2.05
N SER A 227 21.80 2.76 3.10
CA SER A 227 22.09 2.06 4.36
C SER A 227 20.81 1.61 5.06
N ALA A 228 20.90 0.56 5.88
CA ALA A 228 19.77 0.11 6.69
C ALA A 228 19.19 1.23 7.58
N LYS A 229 20.05 2.10 8.11
CA LYS A 229 19.62 3.27 8.89
C LYS A 229 18.83 4.28 8.06
N GLN A 230 19.26 4.55 6.82
CA GLN A 230 18.51 5.42 5.90
C GLN A 230 17.12 4.84 5.62
N TRP A 231 17.00 3.54 5.37
CA TRP A 231 15.70 2.90 5.20
C TRP A 231 14.76 3.11 6.39
N ILE A 232 15.26 2.87 7.63
CA ILE A 232 14.47 3.08 8.84
C ILE A 232 14.04 4.55 8.96
N ASP A 233 14.98 5.48 8.75
CA ASP A 233 14.70 6.92 8.82
C ASP A 233 13.69 7.36 7.76
N ASP A 234 13.77 6.82 6.54
CA ASP A 234 12.84 7.12 5.45
C ASP A 234 11.41 6.66 5.76
N TYR A 235 11.25 5.47 6.38
CA TYR A 235 9.94 5.02 6.85
C TYR A 235 9.35 5.98 7.90
N VAL A 236 10.14 6.39 8.88
CA VAL A 236 9.71 7.34 9.92
C VAL A 236 9.31 8.68 9.33
N VAL A 237 10.12 9.22 8.41
CA VAL A 237 9.87 10.52 7.75
C VAL A 237 8.64 10.45 6.86
N CYS A 238 8.48 9.37 6.10
CA CYS A 238 7.32 9.16 5.22
C CYS A 238 6.02 9.14 6.04
N GLU A 239 5.98 8.35 7.13
CA GLU A 239 4.83 8.30 8.04
C GLU A 239 4.56 9.66 8.69
N ALA A 240 5.60 10.35 9.16
CA ALA A 240 5.48 11.69 9.74
C ALA A 240 4.86 12.69 8.75
N LYS A 241 5.32 12.69 7.49
CA LYS A 241 4.75 13.54 6.43
C LYS A 241 3.27 13.24 6.20
N ALA A 242 2.91 11.95 6.13
CA ALA A 242 1.54 11.52 5.93
C ALA A 242 0.64 11.94 7.11
N LEU A 243 1.07 11.71 8.36
CA LEU A 243 0.32 12.12 9.55
C LEU A 243 0.13 13.63 9.64
N LEU A 244 1.16 14.42 9.30
CA LEU A 244 1.08 15.88 9.29
C LEU A 244 0.08 16.41 8.27
N LYS A 245 -0.07 15.78 7.11
CA LYS A 245 -0.93 16.23 6.01
C LYS A 245 -2.34 15.63 6.05
N SER A 246 -2.49 14.37 6.42
CA SER A 246 -3.75 13.65 6.32
C SER A 246 -4.54 13.54 7.62
N THR A 247 -4.00 14.02 8.75
CA THR A 247 -4.68 13.94 10.05
C THR A 247 -4.77 15.28 10.77
N SER A 248 -5.71 15.37 11.75
CA SER A 248 -5.81 16.50 12.68
C SER A 248 -4.92 16.36 13.93
N MET A 249 -4.08 15.32 14.00
CA MET A 249 -3.18 15.09 15.14
C MET A 249 -2.27 16.29 15.36
N THR A 250 -2.10 16.68 16.63
CA THR A 250 -1.09 17.70 17.00
C THR A 250 0.31 17.17 16.75
N VAL A 251 1.29 18.08 16.65
CA VAL A 251 2.71 17.69 16.50
C VAL A 251 3.19 16.85 17.68
N GLN A 252 2.66 17.13 18.90
CA GLN A 252 2.93 16.31 20.08
C GLN A 252 2.35 14.91 19.97
N GLN A 253 1.12 14.76 19.48
CA GLN A 253 0.49 13.44 19.27
C GLN A 253 1.25 12.62 18.22
N ILE A 254 1.69 13.26 17.13
CA ILE A 254 2.52 12.59 16.12
C ILE A 254 3.87 12.17 16.70
N SER A 255 4.49 13.04 17.51
CA SER A 255 5.73 12.70 18.22
C SER A 255 5.57 11.46 19.10
N ASN A 256 4.45 11.37 19.84
CA ASN A 256 4.14 10.23 20.69
C ASN A 256 3.81 8.97 19.87
N ASP A 257 3.00 9.08 18.79
CA ASP A 257 2.66 7.95 17.90
C ASP A 257 3.88 7.35 17.22
N LEU A 258 4.87 8.19 16.91
CA LEU A 258 6.15 7.77 16.37
C LEU A 258 7.21 7.46 17.44
N ASN A 259 6.82 7.33 18.69
CA ASN A 259 7.70 6.97 19.82
C ASN A 259 8.98 7.83 19.92
N PHE A 260 8.85 9.17 19.79
CA PHE A 260 9.94 10.09 20.08
C PHE A 260 9.95 10.49 21.55
N PRO A 261 11.13 10.69 22.16
CA PRO A 261 11.26 11.08 23.57
C PRO A 261 10.54 12.40 23.89
N SER A 262 10.43 13.31 22.92
CA SER A 262 9.69 14.57 23.05
C SER A 262 9.39 15.18 21.69
N GLN A 263 8.41 16.11 21.66
CA GLN A 263 8.10 16.92 20.48
C GLN A 263 9.33 17.67 19.94
N SER A 264 10.22 18.13 20.81
CA SER A 264 11.44 18.84 20.40
C SER A 264 12.44 17.93 19.69
N PHE A 265 12.56 16.66 20.13
CA PHE A 265 13.37 15.66 19.42
C PHE A 265 12.77 15.33 18.05
N PHE A 266 11.48 15.11 17.99
CA PHE A 266 10.77 14.90 16.72
C PHE A 266 10.95 16.10 15.78
N GLY A 267 10.79 17.32 16.27
CA GLY A 267 10.93 18.54 15.46
C GLY A 267 12.31 18.68 14.84
N ARG A 268 13.38 18.45 15.61
CA ARG A 268 14.77 18.47 15.10
C ARG A 268 15.03 17.34 14.10
N TYR A 269 14.57 16.13 14.42
CA TYR A 269 14.70 14.98 13.53
C TYR A 269 14.00 15.24 12.19
N PHE A 270 12.74 15.65 12.22
CA PHE A 270 11.96 15.92 11.00
C PHE A 270 12.59 17.04 10.16
N LYS A 271 12.99 18.16 10.79
CA LYS A 271 13.65 19.28 10.08
C LYS A 271 14.97 18.87 9.44
N ARG A 272 15.74 17.99 10.08
CA ARG A 272 17.01 17.47 9.53
C ARG A 272 16.80 16.73 8.20
N PHE A 273 15.72 15.95 8.06
CA PHE A 273 15.46 15.15 6.86
C PHE A 273 14.62 15.88 5.81
N VAL A 274 13.72 16.79 6.23
CA VAL A 274 12.74 17.42 5.35
C VAL A 274 13.12 18.89 5.01
N GLY A 275 14.00 19.48 5.80
CA GLY A 275 14.38 20.90 5.66
C GLY A 275 13.42 21.88 6.34
N LEU A 276 12.18 21.48 6.59
CA LEU A 276 11.13 22.27 7.25
C LEU A 276 10.79 21.69 8.61
N SER A 277 10.37 22.54 9.54
CA SER A 277 9.77 22.05 10.79
C SER A 277 8.43 21.35 10.53
N PRO A 278 7.95 20.47 11.43
CA PRO A 278 6.64 19.83 11.29
C PRO A 278 5.48 20.81 11.12
N MET A 279 5.52 21.95 11.81
CA MET A 279 4.48 22.99 11.71
C MET A 279 4.52 23.73 10.36
N GLU A 280 5.73 24.05 9.86
CA GLU A 280 5.91 24.64 8.53
C GLU A 280 5.43 23.68 7.45
N TYR A 281 5.87 22.42 7.52
CA TYR A 281 5.47 21.39 6.56
C TYR A 281 3.94 21.18 6.50
N ARG A 282 3.26 21.26 7.64
CA ARG A 282 1.78 21.14 7.70
C ARG A 282 1.07 22.26 6.95
N LYS A 283 1.64 23.46 6.91
CA LYS A 283 1.03 24.65 6.29
C LYS A 283 1.25 24.74 4.77
N VAL A 284 2.35 24.16 4.29
CA VAL A 284 2.66 24.10 2.84
C VAL A 284 1.78 23.06 2.16
#